data_923b5b7d21163096f04c180a8a190ce1
#
_entry.id   923b5b7d21163096f04c180a8a190ce1
#
_cell.length_a   1.000
_cell.length_b   1.000
_cell.length_c   1.000
_cell.angle_alpha   90.00
_cell.angle_beta   90.00
_cell.angle_gamma   90.00
#
_symmetry.space_group_name_H-M   'P 1'
#
loop_
_entity.id
_entity.type
_entity.pdbx_description
1 polymer ?
#
loop_
_entity_poly.entity_id
_entity_poly.type
_entity_poly.pdbx_seq_one_letter_code
_entity_poly.pdbx_strand_id
1 'polypeptide(L)'
;KRTMIKKNQKVVVAEVGPRDGLQSFSRWISTEDKVRIVDLLSDSGLPIIEVTSFAHPKVVPMLTDAEAVLERIKRRPGTVYRALVPNKKGAIRAIESGLVDEILGLLTVSETYLKKNQNMTLDHAIDVAGDCFELAEKAGIKFIMAMGVAFFCPYQGIISDESVFNVVSKLYKKGIRRLYLAASTGMENPIHIQRVFTAVYDRWPDLELGFHMHERTGMAAANMFAALDAGAKSVEGSICGIGGGIAMPGGMGDIGNLPTEDIVNMLNRSELATGLDTDLVLATAKKIEAILDIPSRSYAARNKDIGV
;
A
#
# COMPACT_ATOMS: atom_id res chain seq x y z
N LYS A 1 -19.10 -12.26 -16.58
CA LYS A 1 -17.99 -13.18 -16.98
C LYS A 1 -16.92 -13.05 -15.94
N ARG A 2 -16.63 -14.15 -15.23
CA ARG A 2 -15.58 -14.25 -14.22
C ARG A 2 -14.24 -13.91 -14.88
N THR A 3 -13.55 -12.88 -14.42
CA THR A 3 -12.17 -12.57 -14.83
C THR A 3 -11.29 -13.62 -14.17
N MET A 4 -10.79 -14.57 -14.92
CA MET A 4 -9.76 -15.48 -14.43
C MET A 4 -8.39 -14.88 -14.73
N ILE A 5 -7.45 -15.04 -13.79
CA ILE A 5 -6.03 -14.71 -14.02
C ILE A 5 -5.59 -15.36 -15.34
N LYS A 6 -4.93 -14.57 -16.20
CA LYS A 6 -4.43 -15.02 -17.49
C LYS A 6 -2.92 -15.01 -17.50
N LYS A 7 -2.32 -15.99 -18.17
CA LYS A 7 -0.89 -15.96 -18.48
C LYS A 7 -0.50 -14.62 -19.12
N ASN A 8 0.62 -14.06 -18.71
CA ASN A 8 1.12 -12.73 -19.13
C ASN A 8 0.20 -11.54 -18.77
N GLN A 9 -0.76 -11.73 -17.86
CA GLN A 9 -1.53 -10.60 -17.33
C GLN A 9 -0.57 -9.64 -16.62
N LYS A 10 -0.64 -8.37 -16.98
CA LYS A 10 0.12 -7.33 -16.29
C LYS A 10 -0.38 -7.13 -14.86
N VAL A 11 0.55 -7.11 -13.91
CA VAL A 11 0.32 -6.76 -12.51
C VAL A 11 1.35 -5.73 -12.08
N VAL A 12 0.88 -4.59 -11.61
CA VAL A 12 1.76 -3.55 -11.06
C VAL A 12 2.05 -3.89 -9.59
N VAL A 13 3.33 -3.97 -9.25
CA VAL A 13 3.78 -4.14 -7.86
C VAL A 13 4.23 -2.80 -7.33
N ALA A 14 3.59 -2.32 -6.26
CA ALA A 14 3.98 -1.10 -5.57
C ALA A 14 4.69 -1.45 -4.25
N GLU A 15 5.73 -0.72 -3.96
CA GLU A 15 6.55 -0.88 -2.76
C GLU A 15 6.16 0.15 -1.70
N VAL A 16 5.76 -0.30 -0.52
CA VAL A 16 5.33 0.59 0.56
C VAL A 16 6.27 0.58 1.78
N GLY A 17 7.37 -0.15 1.73
CA GLY A 17 8.32 -0.29 2.83
C GLY A 17 8.86 1.04 3.37
N PRO A 18 9.27 1.99 2.52
CA PRO A 18 9.77 3.28 3.00
C PRO A 18 8.73 4.11 3.77
N ARG A 19 7.43 3.93 3.49
CA ARG A 19 6.36 4.61 4.22
C ARG A 19 5.71 3.68 5.24
N ASP A 20 4.96 2.65 4.80
CA ASP A 20 4.18 1.78 5.68
C ASP A 20 5.08 0.91 6.55
N GLY A 21 6.17 0.43 5.98
CA GLY A 21 7.17 -0.35 6.68
C GLY A 21 7.86 0.45 7.78
N LEU A 22 8.37 1.64 7.45
CA LEU A 22 9.16 2.44 8.38
C LEU A 22 8.34 3.26 9.38
N GLN A 23 7.06 3.56 9.12
CA GLN A 23 6.26 4.42 10.00
C GLN A 23 6.14 3.90 11.44
N SER A 24 6.17 2.59 11.64
CA SER A 24 6.07 1.93 12.95
C SER A 24 7.39 1.30 13.41
N PHE A 25 8.51 1.62 12.75
CA PHE A 25 9.80 1.07 13.11
C PHE A 25 10.21 1.48 14.52
N SER A 26 10.81 0.58 15.28
CA SER A 26 11.07 0.78 16.72
C SER A 26 12.22 1.76 17.01
N ARG A 27 13.09 2.02 16.01
CA ARG A 27 14.20 2.96 16.11
C ARG A 27 14.19 3.94 14.94
N TRP A 28 14.73 5.14 15.17
CA TRP A 28 14.91 6.11 14.09
C TRP A 28 15.83 5.55 13.00
N ILE A 29 15.38 5.63 11.76
CA ILE A 29 16.20 5.39 10.57
C ILE A 29 16.66 6.75 10.05
N SER A 30 17.95 6.89 9.81
CA SER A 30 18.51 8.16 9.34
C SER A 30 17.93 8.56 7.98
N THR A 31 17.89 9.87 7.71
CA THR A 31 17.47 10.37 6.39
C THR A 31 18.36 9.79 5.28
N GLU A 32 19.65 9.63 5.53
CA GLU A 32 20.61 9.00 4.63
C GLU A 32 20.24 7.56 4.30
N ASP A 33 19.87 6.77 5.29
CA ASP A 33 19.49 5.38 5.10
C ASP A 33 18.14 5.27 4.39
N LYS A 34 17.16 6.14 4.69
CA LYS A 34 15.89 6.22 3.96
C LYS A 34 16.12 6.53 2.48
N VAL A 35 16.95 7.53 2.17
CA VAL A 35 17.34 7.86 0.80
C VAL A 35 17.99 6.65 0.13
N ARG A 36 18.94 6.01 0.79
CA ARG A 36 19.62 4.82 0.26
C ARG A 36 18.66 3.66 0.00
N ILE A 37 17.68 3.44 0.89
CA ILE A 37 16.63 2.42 0.69
C ILE A 37 15.81 2.74 -0.56
N VAL A 38 15.32 3.97 -0.71
CA VAL A 38 14.53 4.37 -1.88
C VAL A 38 15.35 4.27 -3.17
N ASP A 39 16.62 4.66 -3.15
CA ASP A 39 17.51 4.54 -4.31
C ASP A 39 17.71 3.08 -4.72
N LEU A 40 17.93 2.17 -3.77
CA LEU A 40 18.05 0.73 -4.03
C LEU A 40 16.77 0.13 -4.62
N LEU A 41 15.61 0.51 -4.10
CA LEU A 41 14.30 0.11 -4.61
C LEU A 41 14.07 0.64 -6.03
N SER A 42 14.44 1.90 -6.29
CA SER A 42 14.35 2.50 -7.62
C SER A 42 15.26 1.78 -8.62
N ASP A 43 16.47 1.42 -8.22
CA ASP A 43 17.44 0.70 -9.04
C ASP A 43 17.00 -0.75 -9.33
N SER A 44 16.12 -1.33 -8.52
CA SER A 44 15.53 -2.66 -8.78
C SER A 44 14.41 -2.65 -9.82
N GLY A 45 14.02 -1.46 -10.34
CA GLY A 45 13.02 -1.32 -11.39
C GLY A 45 11.57 -1.24 -10.89
N LEU A 46 11.35 -1.11 -9.58
CA LEU A 46 9.99 -0.99 -9.02
C LEU A 46 9.25 0.21 -9.63
N PRO A 47 8.04 0.00 -10.20
CA PRO A 47 7.33 1.04 -10.93
C PRO A 47 6.68 2.10 -10.03
N ILE A 48 6.40 1.75 -8.77
CA ILE A 48 5.80 2.66 -7.79
C ILE A 48 6.49 2.44 -6.45
N ILE A 49 6.95 3.51 -5.82
CA ILE A 49 7.52 3.49 -4.48
C ILE A 49 6.79 4.54 -3.63
N GLU A 50 6.18 4.10 -2.54
CA GLU A 50 5.59 4.97 -1.55
C GLU A 50 6.68 5.41 -0.56
N VAL A 51 7.23 6.59 -0.84
CA VAL A 51 8.48 7.08 -0.22
C VAL A 51 8.27 7.52 1.21
N THR A 52 7.16 8.20 1.50
CA THR A 52 6.96 8.89 2.78
C THR A 52 5.50 9.25 3.03
N SER A 53 5.27 9.96 4.14
CA SER A 53 3.96 10.49 4.51
C SER A 53 4.07 11.96 4.93
N PHE A 54 3.11 12.77 4.49
CA PHE A 54 2.91 14.15 4.94
C PHE A 54 1.94 14.24 6.13
N ALA A 55 1.89 13.18 6.94
CA ALA A 55 1.17 13.18 8.21
C ALA A 55 1.82 14.15 9.22
N HIS A 56 1.05 14.51 10.26
CA HIS A 56 1.57 15.38 11.31
C HIS A 56 2.73 14.69 12.04
N PRO A 57 3.88 15.38 12.29
CA PRO A 57 5.06 14.79 12.93
C PRO A 57 4.82 14.10 14.27
N LYS A 58 3.85 14.58 15.05
CA LYS A 58 3.47 13.93 16.32
C LYS A 58 2.73 12.61 16.13
N VAL A 59 2.12 12.37 14.96
CA VAL A 59 1.38 11.15 14.64
C VAL A 59 2.32 10.11 14.03
N VAL A 60 3.20 10.56 13.13
CA VAL A 60 4.18 9.70 12.44
C VAL A 60 5.59 10.28 12.61
N PRO A 61 6.19 10.18 13.80
CA PRO A 61 7.50 10.77 14.07
C PRO A 61 8.61 10.20 13.18
N MET A 62 8.48 8.96 12.72
CA MET A 62 9.48 8.28 11.89
C MET A 62 9.59 8.86 10.46
N LEU A 63 8.63 9.65 10.01
CA LEU A 63 8.58 10.21 8.65
C LEU A 63 8.57 11.75 8.65
N THR A 64 9.14 12.37 9.69
CA THR A 64 9.19 13.83 9.85
C THR A 64 10.10 14.52 8.84
N ASP A 65 11.01 13.77 8.22
CA ASP A 65 12.00 14.20 7.23
C ASP A 65 11.54 13.98 5.77
N ALA A 66 10.24 13.98 5.54
CA ALA A 66 9.60 13.64 4.26
C ALA A 66 10.21 14.42 3.08
N GLU A 67 10.27 15.74 3.16
CA GLU A 67 10.83 16.58 2.11
C GLU A 67 12.31 16.31 1.90
N ALA A 68 13.10 16.21 2.98
CA ALA A 68 14.53 15.96 2.90
C ALA A 68 14.88 14.62 2.24
N VAL A 69 14.04 13.59 2.43
CA VAL A 69 14.18 12.32 1.72
C VAL A 69 13.86 12.50 0.24
N LEU A 70 12.70 13.10 -0.08
CA LEU A 70 12.25 13.30 -1.47
C LEU A 70 13.22 14.18 -2.29
N GLU A 71 13.85 15.19 -1.67
CA GLU A 71 14.84 16.04 -2.32
C GLU A 71 16.14 15.32 -2.68
N ARG A 72 16.50 14.30 -1.89
CA ARG A 72 17.84 13.66 -1.95
C ARG A 72 17.85 12.34 -2.71
N ILE A 73 16.70 11.72 -2.96
CA ILE A 73 16.62 10.47 -3.73
C ILE A 73 17.03 10.67 -5.19
N LYS A 74 17.62 9.63 -5.76
CA LYS A 74 17.96 9.58 -7.19
C LYS A 74 16.76 9.07 -7.97
N ARG A 75 15.94 9.97 -8.48
CA ARG A 75 14.76 9.62 -9.25
C ARG A 75 15.13 8.87 -10.54
N ARG A 76 14.44 7.75 -10.78
CA ARG A 76 14.64 6.94 -12.00
C ARG A 76 13.48 7.11 -12.96
N PRO A 77 13.74 7.21 -14.27
CA PRO A 77 12.68 7.18 -15.28
C PRO A 77 11.84 5.91 -15.16
N GLY A 78 10.52 6.06 -15.22
CA GLY A 78 9.58 4.93 -15.11
C GLY A 78 9.15 4.57 -13.69
N THR A 79 9.77 5.13 -12.65
CA THR A 79 9.34 4.98 -11.26
C THR A 79 8.48 6.17 -10.83
N VAL A 80 7.31 5.89 -10.26
CA VAL A 80 6.40 6.87 -9.64
C VAL A 80 6.73 6.97 -8.15
N TYR A 81 7.07 8.16 -7.69
CA TYR A 81 7.34 8.44 -6.28
C TYR A 81 6.07 8.97 -5.62
N ARG A 82 5.45 8.11 -4.80
CA ARG A 82 4.18 8.35 -4.13
C ARG A 82 4.42 8.82 -2.71
N ALA A 83 3.51 9.66 -2.20
CA ALA A 83 3.48 10.01 -0.79
C ALA A 83 2.04 9.95 -0.24
N LEU A 84 1.91 9.48 1.01
CA LEU A 84 0.64 9.45 1.71
C LEU A 84 0.31 10.84 2.26
N VAL A 85 -0.95 11.27 2.08
CA VAL A 85 -1.51 12.47 2.70
C VAL A 85 -2.78 12.11 3.48
N PRO A 86 -2.82 12.37 4.79
CA PRO A 86 -3.98 12.02 5.61
C PRO A 86 -5.09 13.07 5.58
N ASN A 87 -4.81 14.28 5.09
CA ASN A 87 -5.72 15.41 5.10
C ASN A 87 -5.26 16.53 4.17
N LYS A 88 -6.09 17.57 4.06
CA LYS A 88 -5.85 18.75 3.23
C LYS A 88 -4.52 19.46 3.49
N LYS A 89 -4.11 19.58 4.76
CA LYS A 89 -2.80 20.21 5.10
C LYS A 89 -1.63 19.39 4.55
N GLY A 90 -1.70 18.06 4.70
CA GLY A 90 -0.72 17.14 4.13
C GLY A 90 -0.70 17.22 2.60
N ALA A 91 -1.86 17.28 1.95
CA ALA A 91 -1.96 17.42 0.50
C ALA A 91 -1.32 18.71 -0.01
N ILE A 92 -1.62 19.85 0.61
CA ILE A 92 -1.02 21.17 0.27
C ILE A 92 0.50 21.08 0.41
N ARG A 93 1.01 20.57 1.53
CA ARG A 93 2.44 20.45 1.79
C ARG A 93 3.14 19.54 0.77
N ALA A 94 2.51 18.41 0.38
CA ALA A 94 3.02 17.51 -0.65
C ALA A 94 3.08 18.20 -2.03
N ILE A 95 2.04 18.94 -2.40
CA ILE A 95 1.96 19.68 -3.67
C ILE A 95 3.00 20.79 -3.71
N GLU A 96 3.11 21.59 -2.66
CA GLU A 96 4.07 22.71 -2.55
C GLU A 96 5.53 22.26 -2.58
N SER A 97 5.81 21.02 -2.15
CA SER A 97 7.17 20.46 -2.27
C SER A 97 7.62 20.31 -3.73
N GLY A 98 6.69 20.09 -4.66
CA GLY A 98 7.00 19.83 -6.07
C GLY A 98 7.73 18.49 -6.32
N LEU A 99 7.78 17.60 -5.32
CA LEU A 99 8.62 16.39 -5.32
C LEU A 99 7.82 15.09 -5.41
N VAL A 100 6.49 15.17 -5.45
CA VAL A 100 5.59 14.00 -5.43
C VAL A 100 4.93 13.81 -6.79
N ASP A 101 5.00 12.60 -7.36
CA ASP A 101 4.35 12.27 -8.63
C ASP A 101 2.91 11.81 -8.43
N GLU A 102 2.62 11.16 -7.30
CA GLU A 102 1.32 10.62 -6.98
C GLU A 102 1.01 10.79 -5.49
N ILE A 103 -0.17 11.30 -5.18
CA ILE A 103 -0.68 11.41 -3.83
C ILE A 103 -1.55 10.20 -3.50
N LEU A 104 -1.28 9.56 -2.36
CA LEU A 104 -2.13 8.56 -1.77
C LEU A 104 -2.97 9.18 -0.65
N GLY A 105 -4.28 9.28 -0.85
CA GLY A 105 -5.23 9.58 0.22
C GLY A 105 -5.54 8.32 1.03
N LEU A 106 -5.95 8.49 2.28
CA LEU A 106 -6.30 7.37 3.16
C LEU A 106 -7.59 7.67 3.93
N LEU A 107 -8.55 6.76 3.87
CA LEU A 107 -9.66 6.68 4.83
C LEU A 107 -9.85 5.25 5.31
N THR A 108 -10.62 5.08 6.36
CA THR A 108 -10.96 3.76 6.91
C THR A 108 -12.45 3.49 6.70
N VAL A 109 -12.78 2.29 6.20
CA VAL A 109 -14.18 1.88 5.94
C VAL A 109 -14.98 1.71 7.22
N SER A 110 -14.33 1.28 8.31
CA SER A 110 -14.97 1.04 9.60
C SER A 110 -15.25 2.33 10.36
N GLU A 111 -16.51 2.69 10.55
CA GLU A 111 -16.91 3.83 11.39
C GLU A 111 -16.47 3.67 12.86
N THR A 112 -16.50 2.45 13.38
CA THR A 112 -16.01 2.16 14.73
C THR A 112 -14.53 2.48 14.88
N TYR A 113 -13.73 2.12 13.86
CA TYR A 113 -12.30 2.41 13.83
C TYR A 113 -12.04 3.92 13.71
N LEU A 114 -12.75 4.60 12.80
CA LEU A 114 -12.66 6.06 12.62
C LEU A 114 -12.98 6.80 13.93
N LYS A 115 -14.07 6.42 14.59
CA LYS A 115 -14.49 7.04 15.85
C LYS A 115 -13.46 6.84 16.95
N LYS A 116 -12.92 5.62 17.10
CA LYS A 116 -11.98 5.29 18.19
C LYS A 116 -10.59 5.89 17.99
N ASN A 117 -10.09 5.90 16.76
CA ASN A 117 -8.69 6.26 16.49
C ASN A 117 -8.49 7.67 15.94
N GLN A 118 -9.53 8.26 15.32
CA GLN A 118 -9.43 9.57 14.67
C GLN A 118 -10.49 10.56 15.15
N ASN A 119 -11.44 10.13 16.00
CA ASN A 119 -12.59 10.91 16.40
C ASN A 119 -13.34 11.56 15.22
N MET A 120 -13.51 10.79 14.14
CA MET A 120 -14.03 11.24 12.86
C MET A 120 -15.23 10.40 12.43
N THR A 121 -16.19 11.02 11.74
CA THR A 121 -17.28 10.32 11.05
C THR A 121 -16.84 9.88 9.66
N LEU A 122 -17.51 8.87 9.10
CA LEU A 122 -17.22 8.41 7.75
C LEU A 122 -17.48 9.50 6.69
N ASP A 123 -18.58 10.26 6.83
CA ASP A 123 -18.89 11.34 5.89
C ASP A 123 -17.81 12.41 5.90
N HIS A 124 -17.33 12.81 7.08
CA HIS A 124 -16.23 13.76 7.18
C HIS A 124 -14.92 13.20 6.54
N ALA A 125 -14.61 11.90 6.74
CA ALA A 125 -13.45 11.27 6.11
C ALA A 125 -13.57 11.28 4.57
N ILE A 126 -14.77 11.07 4.03
CA ILE A 126 -15.04 11.14 2.59
C ILE A 126 -14.90 12.57 2.06
N ASP A 127 -15.34 13.57 2.82
CA ASP A 127 -15.18 14.98 2.43
C ASP A 127 -13.70 15.37 2.42
N VAL A 128 -12.92 14.97 3.42
CA VAL A 128 -11.47 15.15 3.44
C VAL A 128 -10.79 14.48 2.24
N ALA A 129 -11.21 13.27 1.88
CA ALA A 129 -10.71 12.57 0.69
C ALA A 129 -11.01 13.35 -0.60
N GLY A 130 -12.23 13.89 -0.73
CA GLY A 130 -12.63 14.74 -1.86
C GLY A 130 -11.79 16.01 -1.95
N ASP A 131 -11.57 16.70 -0.83
CA ASP A 131 -10.72 17.89 -0.77
C ASP A 131 -9.28 17.61 -1.23
N CYS A 132 -8.69 16.47 -0.77
CA CYS A 132 -7.34 16.06 -1.19
C CYS A 132 -7.29 15.73 -2.68
N PHE A 133 -8.31 15.04 -3.20
CA PHE A 133 -8.42 14.72 -4.62
C PHE A 133 -8.51 15.97 -5.48
N GLU A 134 -9.38 16.93 -5.13
CA GLU A 134 -9.52 18.19 -5.87
C GLU A 134 -8.23 19.01 -5.89
N LEU A 135 -7.47 19.02 -4.79
CA LEU A 135 -6.18 19.70 -4.73
C LEU A 135 -5.16 19.04 -5.66
N ALA A 136 -5.09 17.70 -5.66
CA ALA A 136 -4.20 16.95 -6.54
C ALA A 136 -4.55 17.18 -8.02
N GLU A 137 -5.85 17.09 -8.38
CA GLU A 137 -6.34 17.36 -9.75
C GLU A 137 -5.96 18.77 -10.22
N LYS A 138 -6.19 19.79 -9.39
CA LYS A 138 -5.82 21.18 -9.70
C LYS A 138 -4.31 21.37 -9.88
N ALA A 139 -3.50 20.58 -9.19
CA ALA A 139 -2.04 20.60 -9.30
C ALA A 139 -1.50 19.71 -10.44
N GLY A 140 -2.36 18.94 -11.12
CA GLY A 140 -1.96 18.00 -12.16
C GLY A 140 -1.19 16.78 -11.61
N ILE A 141 -1.34 16.47 -10.30
CA ILE A 141 -0.71 15.34 -9.63
C ILE A 141 -1.68 14.16 -9.60
N LYS A 142 -1.18 12.96 -9.90
CA LYS A 142 -2.00 11.74 -9.83
C LYS A 142 -2.48 11.48 -8.40
N PHE A 143 -3.69 10.94 -8.28
CA PHE A 143 -4.29 10.61 -6.99
C PHE A 143 -4.80 9.18 -6.97
N ILE A 144 -4.59 8.51 -5.85
CA ILE A 144 -5.17 7.20 -5.54
C ILE A 144 -5.67 7.22 -4.09
N MET A 145 -6.76 6.52 -3.81
CA MET A 145 -7.36 6.48 -2.48
C MET A 145 -7.25 5.10 -1.86
N ALA A 146 -6.60 5.01 -0.71
CA ALA A 146 -6.57 3.80 0.09
C ALA A 146 -7.82 3.71 0.99
N MET A 147 -8.50 2.58 0.93
CA MET A 147 -9.61 2.22 1.81
C MET A 147 -9.12 1.22 2.85
N GLY A 148 -8.61 1.75 3.97
CA GLY A 148 -8.11 0.96 5.09
C GLY A 148 -9.22 0.18 5.79
N VAL A 149 -8.86 -0.96 6.42
CA VAL A 149 -9.80 -1.81 7.18
C VAL A 149 -11.03 -2.18 6.35
N ALA A 150 -10.81 -2.51 5.07
CA ALA A 150 -11.92 -2.73 4.13
C ALA A 150 -12.66 -4.06 4.34
N PHE A 151 -12.04 -5.04 5.00
CA PHE A 151 -12.60 -6.39 5.11
C PHE A 151 -12.76 -6.85 6.55
N PHE A 152 -11.87 -6.46 7.43
CA PHE A 152 -11.88 -6.84 8.84
C PHE A 152 -11.42 -5.69 9.72
N CYS A 153 -12.20 -5.40 10.76
CA CYS A 153 -11.90 -4.37 11.75
C CYS A 153 -11.57 -5.01 13.11
N PRO A 154 -10.48 -4.61 13.77
CA PRO A 154 -10.10 -5.18 15.07
C PRO A 154 -11.11 -4.92 16.18
N TYR A 155 -12.07 -4.00 15.99
CA TYR A 155 -13.07 -3.65 16.99
C TYR A 155 -14.45 -4.26 16.71
N GLN A 156 -14.81 -4.51 15.47
CA GLN A 156 -16.15 -4.99 15.09
C GLN A 156 -16.15 -6.30 14.28
N GLY A 157 -14.95 -6.83 13.95
CA GLY A 157 -14.83 -8.05 13.16
C GLY A 157 -15.01 -7.80 11.66
N ILE A 158 -15.66 -8.72 10.98
CA ILE A 158 -15.85 -8.68 9.52
C ILE A 158 -16.62 -7.41 9.12
N ILE A 159 -16.08 -6.69 8.14
CA ILE A 159 -16.75 -5.55 7.49
C ILE A 159 -17.74 -6.10 6.46
N SER A 160 -18.97 -5.60 6.48
CA SER A 160 -19.98 -6.01 5.50
C SER A 160 -19.63 -5.49 4.10
N ASP A 161 -20.00 -6.28 3.09
CA ASP A 161 -19.85 -5.87 1.69
C ASP A 161 -20.54 -4.52 1.43
N GLU A 162 -21.73 -4.29 2.01
CA GLU A 162 -22.47 -3.04 1.86
C GLU A 162 -21.75 -1.83 2.44
N SER A 163 -20.98 -1.99 3.53
CA SER A 163 -20.14 -0.92 4.07
C SER A 163 -19.06 -0.50 3.07
N VAL A 164 -18.42 -1.48 2.42
CA VAL A 164 -17.42 -1.21 1.36
C VAL A 164 -18.07 -0.51 0.18
N PHE A 165 -19.22 -1.01 -0.31
CA PHE A 165 -19.93 -0.44 -1.46
C PHE A 165 -20.42 0.98 -1.20
N ASN A 166 -20.86 1.28 0.01
CA ASN A 166 -21.26 2.64 0.41
C ASN A 166 -20.08 3.60 0.29
N VAL A 167 -18.90 3.23 0.79
CA VAL A 167 -17.69 4.07 0.70
C VAL A 167 -17.25 4.23 -0.75
N VAL A 168 -17.15 3.13 -1.52
CA VAL A 168 -16.81 3.17 -2.95
C VAL A 168 -17.75 4.10 -3.71
N SER A 169 -19.07 3.96 -3.51
CA SER A 169 -20.08 4.79 -4.17
C SER A 169 -19.88 6.30 -3.90
N LYS A 170 -19.59 6.65 -2.64
CA LYS A 170 -19.37 8.04 -2.24
C LYS A 170 -18.07 8.60 -2.84
N LEU A 171 -16.98 7.84 -2.83
CA LEU A 171 -15.71 8.23 -3.47
C LEU A 171 -15.86 8.36 -4.98
N TYR A 172 -16.57 7.43 -5.61
CA TYR A 172 -16.87 7.45 -7.05
C TYR A 172 -17.64 8.70 -7.46
N LYS A 173 -18.64 9.11 -6.66
CA LYS A 173 -19.41 10.37 -6.87
C LYS A 173 -18.56 11.62 -6.76
N LYS A 174 -17.47 11.58 -5.97
CA LYS A 174 -16.49 12.68 -5.89
C LYS A 174 -15.49 12.71 -7.06
N GLY A 175 -15.57 11.77 -8.01
CA GLY A 175 -14.69 11.70 -9.18
C GLY A 175 -13.49 10.80 -9.02
N ILE A 176 -13.26 10.20 -7.84
CA ILE A 176 -12.12 9.32 -7.58
C ILE A 176 -12.32 7.99 -8.32
N ARG A 177 -11.33 7.60 -9.14
CA ARG A 177 -11.40 6.41 -10.01
C ARG A 177 -10.32 5.38 -9.71
N ARG A 178 -9.36 5.68 -8.84
CA ARG A 178 -8.27 4.78 -8.48
C ARG A 178 -8.34 4.51 -6.98
N LEU A 179 -8.52 3.25 -6.61
CA LEU A 179 -8.74 2.82 -5.24
C LEU A 179 -7.85 1.63 -4.87
N TYR A 180 -7.33 1.62 -3.64
CA TYR A 180 -6.85 0.41 -2.98
C TYR A 180 -7.87 -0.06 -1.95
N LEU A 181 -8.20 -1.36 -1.98
CA LEU A 181 -8.87 -2.02 -0.87
C LEU A 181 -7.81 -2.69 0.02
N ALA A 182 -7.80 -2.37 1.31
CA ALA A 182 -6.73 -2.82 2.19
C ALA A 182 -7.19 -3.90 3.18
N ALA A 183 -6.50 -5.03 3.15
CA ALA A 183 -6.51 -6.07 4.17
C ALA A 183 -5.54 -5.65 5.30
N SER A 184 -5.96 -4.66 6.11
CA SER A 184 -5.11 -3.94 7.05
C SER A 184 -4.73 -4.74 8.29
N THR A 185 -5.43 -5.84 8.58
CA THR A 185 -5.25 -6.60 9.82
C THR A 185 -4.54 -7.94 9.62
N GLY A 186 -4.42 -8.41 8.37
CA GLY A 186 -3.91 -9.74 8.06
C GLY A 186 -4.83 -10.88 8.54
N MET A 187 -6.09 -10.56 8.92
CA MET A 187 -7.12 -11.50 9.39
C MET A 187 -8.13 -11.89 8.29
N GLU A 188 -7.96 -11.30 7.13
CA GLU A 188 -8.86 -11.41 5.98
C GLU A 188 -8.70 -12.76 5.28
N ASN A 189 -9.77 -13.21 4.60
CA ASN A 189 -9.77 -14.47 3.87
C ASN A 189 -10.05 -14.28 2.37
N PRO A 190 -9.54 -15.19 1.51
CA PRO A 190 -9.61 -15.03 0.06
C PRO A 190 -11.02 -15.07 -0.52
N ILE A 191 -11.95 -15.79 0.11
CA ILE A 191 -13.35 -15.89 -0.38
C ILE A 191 -14.05 -14.54 -0.23
N HIS A 192 -13.88 -13.87 0.92
CA HIS A 192 -14.44 -12.55 1.17
C HIS A 192 -13.85 -11.52 0.22
N ILE A 193 -12.51 -11.52 0.07
CA ILE A 193 -11.80 -10.61 -0.83
C ILE A 193 -12.28 -10.78 -2.27
N GLN A 194 -12.31 -12.01 -2.80
CA GLN A 194 -12.79 -12.28 -4.16
C GLN A 194 -14.20 -11.76 -4.37
N ARG A 195 -15.10 -12.01 -3.42
CA ARG A 195 -16.50 -11.59 -3.49
C ARG A 195 -16.63 -10.07 -3.55
N VAL A 196 -15.95 -9.35 -2.66
CA VAL A 196 -16.01 -7.88 -2.62
C VAL A 196 -15.40 -7.26 -3.87
N PHE A 197 -14.20 -7.70 -4.29
CA PHE A 197 -13.56 -7.18 -5.51
C PHE A 197 -14.42 -7.42 -6.75
N THR A 198 -14.97 -8.63 -6.91
CA THR A 198 -15.87 -8.94 -8.03
C THR A 198 -17.08 -8.02 -8.04
N ALA A 199 -17.73 -7.83 -6.88
CA ALA A 199 -18.92 -7.00 -6.80
C ALA A 199 -18.63 -5.50 -7.01
N VAL A 200 -17.46 -5.00 -6.58
CA VAL A 200 -17.02 -3.63 -6.85
C VAL A 200 -16.74 -3.46 -8.35
N TYR A 201 -16.02 -4.41 -8.96
CA TYR A 201 -15.71 -4.37 -10.39
C TYR A 201 -16.98 -4.39 -11.26
N ASP A 202 -17.95 -5.23 -10.91
CA ASP A 202 -19.21 -5.34 -11.67
C ASP A 202 -20.05 -4.05 -11.58
N ARG A 203 -20.02 -3.37 -10.43
CA ARG A 203 -20.80 -2.14 -10.21
C ARG A 203 -20.12 -0.88 -10.78
N TRP A 204 -18.79 -0.83 -10.77
CA TRP A 204 -17.99 0.31 -11.21
C TRP A 204 -16.81 -0.15 -12.08
N PRO A 205 -17.07 -0.58 -13.33
CA PRO A 205 -16.07 -1.24 -14.19
C PRO A 205 -14.96 -0.29 -14.68
N ASP A 206 -15.12 1.00 -14.51
CA ASP A 206 -14.12 2.04 -14.82
C ASP A 206 -13.21 2.38 -13.63
N LEU A 207 -13.39 1.73 -12.48
CA LEU A 207 -12.46 1.83 -11.37
C LEU A 207 -11.18 1.05 -11.65
N GLU A 208 -10.04 1.70 -11.39
CA GLU A 208 -8.76 1.02 -11.26
C GLU A 208 -8.57 0.56 -9.81
N LEU A 209 -8.60 -0.77 -9.63
CA LEU A 209 -8.53 -1.37 -8.31
C LEU A 209 -7.15 -1.93 -8.02
N GLY A 210 -6.60 -1.60 -6.86
CA GLY A 210 -5.43 -2.21 -6.27
C GLY A 210 -5.75 -2.92 -4.96
N PHE A 211 -4.81 -3.73 -4.49
CA PHE A 211 -4.92 -4.47 -3.24
C PHE A 211 -3.69 -4.28 -2.36
N HIS A 212 -3.90 -3.80 -1.15
CA HIS A 212 -2.89 -3.72 -0.09
C HIS A 212 -3.14 -4.80 0.95
N MET A 213 -2.08 -5.47 1.43
CA MET A 213 -2.25 -6.60 2.33
C MET A 213 -1.17 -6.70 3.39
N HIS A 214 -1.63 -6.96 4.60
CA HIS A 214 -0.79 -7.39 5.71
C HIS A 214 -0.81 -8.91 5.87
N GLU A 215 0.27 -9.46 6.43
CA GLU A 215 0.43 -10.88 6.69
C GLU A 215 0.44 -11.16 8.20
N ARG A 216 -0.58 -11.89 8.66
CA ARG A 216 -0.69 -12.33 10.06
C ARG A 216 -1.06 -13.79 10.19
N THR A 217 -1.94 -14.26 9.30
CA THR A 217 -2.57 -15.59 9.41
C THR A 217 -2.11 -16.58 8.35
N GLY A 218 -1.09 -16.22 7.55
CA GLY A 218 -0.63 -17.06 6.44
C GLY A 218 -1.50 -16.97 5.20
N MET A 219 -2.45 -16.02 5.13
CA MET A 219 -3.42 -15.91 4.03
C MET A 219 -3.11 -14.82 3.02
N ALA A 220 -2.10 -13.97 3.24
CA ALA A 220 -1.87 -12.80 2.38
C ALA A 220 -1.62 -13.19 0.92
N ALA A 221 -0.85 -14.24 0.64
CA ALA A 221 -0.63 -14.73 -0.72
C ALA A 221 -1.94 -15.23 -1.38
N ALA A 222 -2.77 -15.99 -0.66
CA ALA A 222 -4.06 -16.45 -1.15
C ALA A 222 -5.02 -15.26 -1.40
N ASN A 223 -5.01 -14.27 -0.52
CA ASN A 223 -5.76 -13.03 -0.63
C ASN A 223 -5.34 -12.23 -1.87
N MET A 224 -4.03 -12.15 -2.14
CA MET A 224 -3.48 -11.49 -3.33
C MET A 224 -4.01 -12.12 -4.62
N PHE A 225 -3.90 -13.44 -4.74
CA PHE A 225 -4.42 -14.14 -5.93
C PHE A 225 -5.93 -14.02 -6.07
N ALA A 226 -6.68 -14.03 -4.97
CA ALA A 226 -8.13 -13.82 -4.98
C ALA A 226 -8.52 -12.42 -5.48
N ALA A 227 -7.78 -11.37 -5.06
CA ALA A 227 -8.01 -10.01 -5.54
C ALA A 227 -7.66 -9.85 -7.03
N LEU A 228 -6.53 -10.42 -7.47
CA LEU A 228 -6.11 -10.41 -8.87
C LEU A 228 -7.11 -11.15 -9.80
N ASP A 229 -7.61 -12.32 -9.36
CA ASP A 229 -8.62 -13.07 -10.09
C ASP A 229 -9.94 -12.30 -10.20
N ALA A 230 -10.24 -11.45 -9.22
CA ALA A 230 -11.43 -10.60 -9.19
C ALA A 230 -11.22 -9.21 -9.83
N GLY A 231 -10.08 -8.94 -10.48
CA GLY A 231 -9.89 -7.76 -11.32
C GLY A 231 -8.94 -6.70 -10.76
N ALA A 232 -8.29 -6.93 -9.62
CA ALA A 232 -7.23 -6.02 -9.17
C ALA A 232 -6.11 -5.91 -10.21
N LYS A 233 -5.59 -4.69 -10.42
CA LYS A 233 -4.53 -4.39 -11.40
C LYS A 233 -3.17 -4.20 -10.76
N SER A 234 -3.15 -3.90 -9.46
CA SER A 234 -1.94 -3.67 -8.70
C SER A 234 -2.03 -4.30 -7.32
N VAL A 235 -0.88 -4.62 -6.78
CA VAL A 235 -0.71 -5.14 -5.43
C VAL A 235 0.41 -4.38 -4.73
N GLU A 236 0.30 -4.23 -3.41
CA GLU A 236 1.30 -3.57 -2.59
C GLU A 236 1.99 -4.56 -1.67
N GLY A 237 3.29 -4.44 -1.56
CA GLY A 237 4.13 -5.18 -0.62
C GLY A 237 5.14 -4.27 0.05
N SER A 238 5.81 -4.80 1.05
CA SER A 238 6.90 -4.11 1.72
C SER A 238 8.15 -4.97 1.70
N ILE A 239 9.24 -4.39 1.22
CA ILE A 239 10.53 -5.09 1.20
C ILE A 239 10.85 -5.68 2.58
N CYS A 240 11.40 -6.88 2.63
CA CYS A 240 11.70 -7.64 3.84
C CYS A 240 10.46 -7.96 4.71
N GLY A 241 9.23 -7.63 4.27
CA GLY A 241 7.99 -7.82 5.03
C GLY A 241 7.86 -6.88 6.23
N ILE A 242 8.54 -5.74 6.22
CA ILE A 242 8.42 -4.75 7.29
C ILE A 242 7.04 -4.09 7.26
N GLY A 243 6.57 -3.64 8.42
CA GLY A 243 5.30 -2.95 8.52
C GLY A 243 4.67 -3.05 9.91
N GLY A 244 3.54 -2.42 10.03
CA GLY A 244 2.74 -2.40 11.26
C GLY A 244 1.84 -1.18 11.28
N GLY A 245 0.57 -1.36 11.59
CA GLY A 245 -0.38 -0.25 11.70
C GLY A 245 -0.11 0.59 12.94
N ILE A 246 -0.02 1.90 12.80
CA ILE A 246 0.23 2.83 13.93
C ILE A 246 -0.96 2.86 14.92
N ALA A 247 -2.17 2.66 14.41
CA ALA A 247 -3.40 2.78 15.17
C ALA A 247 -4.06 1.43 15.47
N MET A 248 -3.31 0.33 15.44
CA MET A 248 -3.82 -1.00 15.78
C MET A 248 -3.89 -1.16 17.29
N PRO A 249 -4.96 -1.79 17.82
CA PRO A 249 -5.06 -2.06 19.26
C PRO A 249 -3.93 -2.97 19.74
N GLY A 250 -3.60 -2.85 21.03
CA GLY A 250 -2.53 -3.63 21.67
C GLY A 250 -2.64 -5.14 21.38
N GLY A 251 -1.50 -5.77 21.09
CA GLY A 251 -1.43 -7.18 20.69
C GLY A 251 -1.56 -7.44 19.19
N MET A 252 -1.87 -6.44 18.38
CA MET A 252 -1.87 -6.52 16.91
C MET A 252 -0.68 -5.79 16.26
N GLY A 253 0.23 -5.25 17.06
CA GLY A 253 1.26 -4.31 16.60
C GLY A 253 2.38 -4.89 15.73
N ASP A 254 2.53 -6.21 15.62
CA ASP A 254 3.58 -6.84 14.81
C ASP A 254 3.00 -7.50 13.56
N ILE A 255 2.18 -6.74 12.82
CA ILE A 255 1.61 -7.17 11.56
C ILE A 255 2.50 -6.66 10.44
N GLY A 256 3.34 -7.53 9.86
CA GLY A 256 4.14 -7.20 8.67
C GLY A 256 3.27 -7.13 7.40
N ASN A 257 3.79 -6.48 6.37
CA ASN A 257 3.26 -6.62 5.03
C ASN A 257 3.71 -7.93 4.39
N LEU A 258 3.05 -8.39 3.34
CA LEU A 258 3.60 -9.44 2.49
C LEU A 258 4.90 -8.91 1.85
N PRO A 259 6.03 -9.64 1.94
CA PRO A 259 7.29 -9.18 1.37
C PRO A 259 7.20 -8.93 -0.14
N THR A 260 7.69 -7.79 -0.61
CA THR A 260 7.68 -7.43 -2.05
C THR A 260 8.43 -8.46 -2.88
N GLU A 261 9.56 -8.95 -2.37
CA GLU A 261 10.35 -10.00 -3.03
C GLU A 261 9.59 -11.34 -3.13
N ASP A 262 8.74 -11.67 -2.16
CA ASP A 262 7.87 -12.85 -2.25
C ASP A 262 6.75 -12.63 -3.27
N ILE A 263 6.15 -11.44 -3.31
CA ILE A 263 5.13 -11.06 -4.30
C ILE A 263 5.71 -11.23 -5.71
N VAL A 264 6.86 -10.61 -5.99
CA VAL A 264 7.50 -10.67 -7.31
C VAL A 264 7.84 -12.11 -7.69
N ASN A 265 8.41 -12.89 -6.77
CA ASN A 265 8.71 -14.30 -7.00
C ASN A 265 7.45 -15.12 -7.32
N MET A 266 6.37 -14.97 -6.52
CA MET A 266 5.11 -15.70 -6.73
C MET A 266 4.46 -15.33 -8.06
N LEU A 267 4.39 -14.04 -8.41
CA LEU A 267 3.75 -13.58 -9.62
C LEU A 267 4.53 -14.03 -10.87
N ASN A 268 5.86 -13.89 -10.87
CA ASN A 268 6.70 -14.32 -11.99
C ASN A 268 6.65 -15.85 -12.18
N ARG A 269 6.70 -16.64 -11.11
CA ARG A 269 6.53 -18.11 -11.18
C ARG A 269 5.14 -18.53 -11.61
N SER A 270 4.15 -17.69 -11.43
CA SER A 270 2.77 -17.89 -11.92
C SER A 270 2.56 -17.36 -13.33
N GLU A 271 3.64 -17.03 -14.05
CA GLU A 271 3.62 -16.50 -15.42
C GLU A 271 2.83 -15.20 -15.58
N LEU A 272 2.78 -14.36 -14.52
CA LEU A 272 2.22 -13.02 -14.57
C LEU A 272 3.32 -12.00 -14.90
N ALA A 273 2.96 -10.98 -15.69
CA ALA A 273 3.92 -10.00 -16.16
C ALA A 273 4.06 -8.84 -15.15
N THR A 274 5.03 -8.93 -14.24
CA THR A 274 5.38 -7.83 -13.33
C THR A 274 6.33 -6.82 -13.97
N GLY A 275 7.13 -7.25 -14.93
CA GLY A 275 8.23 -6.46 -15.50
C GLY A 275 9.45 -6.34 -14.59
N LEU A 276 9.47 -7.10 -13.47
CA LEU A 276 10.53 -7.07 -12.45
C LEU A 276 11.40 -8.33 -12.53
N ASP A 277 12.69 -8.15 -12.30
CA ASP A 277 13.65 -9.24 -12.13
C ASP A 277 13.65 -9.72 -10.68
N THR A 278 13.30 -10.98 -10.47
CA THR A 278 13.20 -11.58 -9.13
C THR A 278 14.55 -11.56 -8.40
N ASP A 279 15.66 -11.90 -9.09
CA ASP A 279 16.98 -11.97 -8.48
C ASP A 279 17.49 -10.59 -8.06
N LEU A 280 17.19 -9.57 -8.88
CA LEU A 280 17.54 -8.18 -8.56
C LEU A 280 16.76 -7.67 -7.35
N VAL A 281 15.45 -7.98 -7.26
CA VAL A 281 14.62 -7.61 -6.10
C VAL A 281 15.08 -8.33 -4.84
N LEU A 282 15.42 -9.63 -4.91
CA LEU A 282 15.99 -10.39 -3.80
C LEU A 282 17.35 -9.83 -3.34
N ALA A 283 18.23 -9.48 -4.27
CA ALA A 283 19.51 -8.85 -3.95
C ALA A 283 19.33 -7.48 -3.29
N THR A 284 18.32 -6.73 -3.73
CA THR A 284 17.93 -5.44 -3.12
C THR A 284 17.41 -5.63 -1.70
N ALA A 285 16.52 -6.59 -1.48
CA ALA A 285 16.02 -6.93 -0.15
C ALA A 285 17.16 -7.23 0.83
N LYS A 286 18.16 -8.02 0.42
CA LYS A 286 19.33 -8.34 1.24
C LYS A 286 20.15 -7.12 1.65
N LYS A 287 20.30 -6.13 0.75
CA LYS A 287 21.00 -4.88 1.07
C LYS A 287 20.21 -4.05 2.07
N ILE A 288 18.87 -4.01 1.92
CA ILE A 288 17.98 -3.26 2.82
C ILE A 288 17.90 -3.94 4.19
N GLU A 289 17.85 -5.27 4.25
CA GLU A 289 17.97 -6.05 5.47
C GLU A 289 19.22 -5.65 6.29
N ALA A 290 20.35 -5.50 5.62
CA ALA A 290 21.59 -5.07 6.25
C ALA A 290 21.54 -3.59 6.73
N ILE A 291 20.89 -2.68 5.99
CA ILE A 291 20.72 -1.27 6.41
C ILE A 291 19.82 -1.18 7.64
N LEU A 292 18.73 -1.95 7.63
CA LEU A 292 17.74 -1.94 8.70
C LEU A 292 18.16 -2.78 9.92
N ASP A 293 19.18 -3.61 9.79
CA ASP A 293 19.65 -4.56 10.82
C ASP A 293 18.50 -5.42 11.38
N ILE A 294 17.75 -6.05 10.46
CA ILE A 294 16.63 -6.93 10.78
C ILE A 294 16.69 -8.19 9.90
N PRO A 295 16.18 -9.32 10.36
CA PRO A 295 15.97 -10.48 9.50
C PRO A 295 14.79 -10.25 8.55
N SER A 296 14.96 -10.56 7.26
CA SER A 296 13.84 -10.57 6.31
C SER A 296 12.80 -11.64 6.68
N ARG A 297 11.53 -11.31 6.53
CA ARG A 297 10.41 -12.26 6.67
C ARG A 297 10.13 -13.05 5.39
N SER A 298 10.83 -12.73 4.30
CA SER A 298 10.65 -13.36 2.98
C SER A 298 10.98 -14.84 2.98
N TYR A 299 10.09 -15.63 2.42
CA TYR A 299 10.34 -17.04 2.13
C TYR A 299 11.29 -17.21 0.94
N ALA A 300 11.15 -16.40 -0.11
CA ALA A 300 12.00 -16.44 -1.29
C ALA A 300 13.48 -16.12 -0.94
N ALA A 301 13.70 -15.16 -0.04
CA ALA A 301 15.04 -14.79 0.40
C ALA A 301 15.75 -15.88 1.22
N ARG A 302 14.99 -16.77 1.87
CA ARG A 302 15.53 -17.88 2.68
C ARG A 302 15.96 -19.10 1.84
N ASN A 303 15.35 -19.26 0.67
CA ASN A 303 15.52 -20.47 -0.18
C ASN A 303 16.59 -20.29 -1.24
N LYS A 304 17.75 -19.75 -0.87
CA LYS A 304 18.83 -19.35 -1.79
C LYS A 304 19.46 -20.43 -2.65
N ASP A 305 19.28 -21.72 -2.33
CA ASP A 305 20.10 -22.80 -2.90
C ASP A 305 19.30 -23.98 -3.48
N ILE A 306 18.02 -23.81 -3.74
CA ILE A 306 17.29 -24.78 -4.56
C ILE A 306 17.43 -24.32 -6.01
N GLY A 307 18.57 -24.67 -6.62
CA GLY A 307 18.76 -24.52 -8.05
C GLY A 307 17.70 -25.35 -8.80
N VAL A 308 16.70 -24.67 -9.34
CA VAL A 308 15.75 -25.20 -10.32
C VAL A 308 15.76 -24.23 -11.50
#